data_81a040ee45e1dd015b7f34f1840e3409
#
_entry.id   81a040ee45e1dd015b7f34f1840e3409
#
_cell.length_a   1.000
_cell.length_b   1.000
_cell.length_c   1.000
_cell.angle_alpha   90.00
_cell.angle_beta   90.00
_cell.angle_gamma   90.00
#
_symmetry.space_group_name_H-M   'P 1'
#
loop_
_entity.id
_entity.type
_entity.pdbx_description
1 polymer ?
#
loop_
_entity_poly.entity_id
_entity_poly.type
_entity_poly.pdbx_seq_one_letter_code
_entity_poly.pdbx_strand_id
1 'polypeptide(L)'
;MIVDTIHGFGQGLVAAGWWTGVVWPVVWTLIKIIVVVIPLMLAVAYLTLWERKAIGFTQIRIGPNRIGPLGLLQPIADALKLMTKEIILPTVANKGLFLLGPIMTIMPALAAWAVIPFGPDVALANINAGLLFVMAITSLEVYGVIIAGWASNSKYAFLGALRASAQMVSYEIAMGFCFVVVLMVTGSLNMTEIVNVQGKGMFANTGVGFLSWNWLPLLPIFVVYFISGLAETNRHPFDVVEGESEIVAGHMIEYSGMSFAMFFLAEYANMWLVSILTVVLFLGGWLPPFEFLSFIPGWIWLGLKTFCVVTMFLWVRSTFPRFRYDQIMRLGWKIFIPVTLVWLVVVGGWMQTPFNIWK
;
A
#
# COMPACT_ATOMS: atom_id res chain seq x y z
N MET A 1 23.84 10.75 -9.12
CA MET A 1 25.01 11.59 -8.74
C MET A 1 25.42 11.44 -7.29
N ILE A 2 24.64 11.86 -6.26
CA ILE A 2 25.03 11.69 -4.84
C ILE A 2 25.17 10.20 -4.48
N VAL A 3 24.23 9.38 -4.91
CA VAL A 3 24.18 7.92 -4.69
C VAL A 3 25.39 7.24 -5.34
N ASP A 4 25.75 7.62 -6.55
CA ASP A 4 26.90 7.09 -7.29
C ASP A 4 28.22 7.51 -6.66
N THR A 5 28.28 8.73 -6.12
CA THR A 5 29.45 9.26 -5.41
C THR A 5 29.72 8.49 -4.12
N ILE A 6 28.67 8.20 -3.33
CA ILE A 6 28.82 7.42 -2.09
C ILE A 6 29.20 5.97 -2.40
N HIS A 7 28.63 5.40 -3.46
CA HIS A 7 28.97 4.05 -3.91
C HIS A 7 30.44 3.96 -4.35
N GLY A 8 30.91 4.90 -5.16
CA GLY A 8 32.30 4.98 -5.59
C GLY A 8 33.29 5.19 -4.45
N PHE A 9 32.91 6.02 -3.46
CA PHE A 9 33.73 6.27 -2.27
C PHE A 9 33.93 5.00 -1.43
N GLY A 10 32.86 4.20 -1.22
CA GLY A 10 32.95 2.95 -0.48
C GLY A 10 33.78 1.87 -1.19
N GLN A 11 33.75 1.82 -2.51
CA GLN A 11 34.60 0.90 -3.29
C GLN A 11 36.07 1.30 -3.27
N GLY A 12 36.35 2.60 -3.21
CA GLY A 12 37.72 3.14 -3.16
C GLY A 12 38.42 3.06 -1.81
N LEU A 13 37.66 2.91 -0.72
CA LEU A 13 38.20 2.97 0.64
C LEU A 13 39.06 1.77 1.07
N VAL A 14 38.82 0.57 0.48
CA VAL A 14 39.58 -0.64 0.87
C VAL A 14 39.84 -1.56 -0.34
N ALA A 15 41.09 -1.74 -0.67
CA ALA A 15 41.58 -2.61 -1.77
C ALA A 15 41.54 -4.13 -1.44
N ALA A 16 40.82 -4.56 -0.41
CA ALA A 16 40.68 -5.97 -0.05
C ALA A 16 39.50 -6.61 -0.81
N GLY A 17 39.74 -7.66 -1.60
CA GLY A 17 38.75 -8.29 -2.46
C GLY A 17 37.48 -8.79 -1.76
N TRP A 18 37.53 -9.18 -0.48
CA TRP A 18 36.35 -9.56 0.30
C TRP A 18 35.50 -8.36 0.73
N TRP A 19 36.09 -7.18 0.94
CA TRP A 19 35.37 -5.94 1.25
C TRP A 19 34.51 -5.51 0.07
N THR A 20 35.13 -5.35 -1.10
CA THR A 20 34.42 -4.93 -2.32
C THR A 20 33.46 -5.96 -2.85
N GLY A 21 33.81 -7.28 -2.71
CA GLY A 21 32.99 -8.36 -3.24
C GLY A 21 31.80 -8.78 -2.37
N VAL A 22 31.90 -8.63 -1.04
CA VAL A 22 30.86 -9.11 -0.13
C VAL A 22 30.35 -8.04 0.81
N VAL A 23 31.23 -7.38 1.56
CA VAL A 23 30.80 -6.46 2.63
C VAL A 23 30.18 -5.19 2.06
N TRP A 24 30.80 -4.56 1.09
CA TRP A 24 30.29 -3.33 0.50
C TRP A 24 28.93 -3.48 -0.18
N PRO A 25 28.67 -4.50 -1.01
CA PRO A 25 27.32 -4.71 -1.55
C PRO A 25 26.24 -4.88 -0.49
N VAL A 26 26.53 -5.57 0.61
CA VAL A 26 25.59 -5.73 1.73
C VAL A 26 25.33 -4.39 2.42
N VAL A 27 26.40 -3.66 2.79
CA VAL A 27 26.29 -2.34 3.43
C VAL A 27 25.51 -1.37 2.53
N TRP A 28 25.82 -1.35 1.23
CA TRP A 28 25.14 -0.50 0.24
C TRP A 28 23.66 -0.82 0.13
N THR A 29 23.30 -2.12 0.11
CA THR A 29 21.89 -2.55 0.11
C THR A 29 21.16 -2.12 1.38
N LEU A 30 21.79 -2.26 2.54
CA LEU A 30 21.23 -1.79 3.82
C LEU A 30 21.01 -0.26 3.81
N ILE A 31 21.95 0.52 3.29
CA ILE A 31 21.77 1.97 3.15
C ILE A 31 20.56 2.28 2.25
N LYS A 32 20.42 1.61 1.11
CA LYS A 32 19.25 1.79 0.23
C LYS A 32 17.95 1.47 0.94
N ILE A 33 17.89 0.37 1.70
CA ILE A 33 16.72 -0.02 2.49
C ILE A 33 16.37 1.08 3.50
N ILE A 34 17.35 1.57 4.25
CA ILE A 34 17.15 2.62 5.25
C ILE A 34 16.63 3.91 4.60
N VAL A 35 17.16 4.30 3.44
CA VAL A 35 16.73 5.48 2.66
C VAL A 35 15.28 5.37 2.20
N VAL A 36 14.76 4.17 1.97
CA VAL A 36 13.36 3.97 1.61
C VAL A 36 12.48 3.85 2.87
N VAL A 37 12.90 3.04 3.86
CA VAL A 37 12.08 2.74 5.04
C VAL A 37 11.91 3.95 5.96
N ILE A 38 12.94 4.77 6.20
CA ILE A 38 12.82 5.93 7.10
C ILE A 38 11.77 6.95 6.59
N PRO A 39 11.82 7.44 5.33
CA PRO A 39 10.78 8.33 4.82
C PRO A 39 9.38 7.69 4.82
N LEU A 40 9.29 6.38 4.53
CA LEU A 40 8.03 5.65 4.59
C LEU A 40 7.46 5.66 6.01
N MET A 41 8.25 5.32 7.02
CA MET A 41 7.82 5.33 8.43
C MET A 41 7.39 6.73 8.88
N LEU A 42 8.08 7.76 8.43
CA LEU A 42 7.67 9.15 8.67
C LEU A 42 6.33 9.46 7.97
N ALA A 43 6.17 9.05 6.71
CA ALA A 43 4.93 9.22 5.96
C ALA A 43 3.76 8.50 6.66
N VAL A 44 3.97 7.28 7.13
CA VAL A 44 3.01 6.50 7.92
C VAL A 44 2.63 7.24 9.22
N ALA A 45 3.61 7.72 9.96
CA ALA A 45 3.37 8.47 11.20
C ALA A 45 2.56 9.75 10.93
N TYR A 46 2.96 10.55 9.93
CA TYR A 46 2.24 11.78 9.59
C TYR A 46 0.87 11.54 8.92
N LEU A 47 0.65 10.37 8.34
CA LEU A 47 -0.67 10.01 7.83
C LEU A 47 -1.70 9.92 8.96
N THR A 48 -1.33 9.46 10.15
CA THR A 48 -2.22 9.45 11.32
C THR A 48 -2.66 10.86 11.73
N LEU A 49 -1.76 11.82 11.65
CA LEU A 49 -2.08 13.24 11.89
C LEU A 49 -2.99 13.80 10.79
N TRP A 50 -2.66 13.52 9.52
CA TRP A 50 -3.45 13.97 8.39
C TRP A 50 -4.87 13.42 8.44
N GLU A 51 -5.03 12.15 8.76
CA GLU A 51 -6.34 11.52 8.95
C GLU A 51 -7.18 12.23 10.01
N ARG A 52 -6.63 12.45 11.21
CA ARG A 52 -7.32 13.16 12.29
C ARG A 52 -7.70 14.59 11.90
N LYS A 53 -6.87 15.27 11.10
CA LYS A 53 -7.18 16.60 10.57
C LYS A 53 -8.22 16.57 9.47
N ALA A 54 -8.09 15.68 8.49
CA ALA A 54 -9.04 15.54 7.39
C ALA A 54 -10.45 15.23 7.91
N ILE A 55 -10.57 14.26 8.83
CA ILE A 55 -11.85 13.96 9.49
C ILE A 55 -12.35 15.16 10.32
N GLY A 56 -11.44 15.86 11.03
CA GLY A 56 -11.79 17.08 11.75
C GLY A 56 -12.40 18.15 10.85
N PHE A 57 -11.78 18.41 9.70
CA PHE A 57 -12.28 19.41 8.74
C PHE A 57 -13.65 19.03 8.16
N THR A 58 -13.87 17.76 7.83
CA THR A 58 -15.18 17.29 7.35
C THR A 58 -16.28 17.39 8.43
N GLN A 59 -15.89 17.30 9.70
CA GLN A 59 -16.78 17.45 10.86
C GLN A 59 -16.85 18.90 11.41
N ILE A 60 -16.30 19.88 10.68
CA ILE A 60 -16.26 21.30 11.08
C ILE A 60 -15.62 21.49 12.47
N ARG A 61 -14.57 20.74 12.77
CA ARG A 61 -13.78 20.86 13.99
C ARG A 61 -12.28 20.86 13.70
N ILE A 62 -11.51 21.48 14.58
CA ILE A 62 -10.04 21.50 14.48
C ILE A 62 -9.55 20.14 15.00
N GLY A 63 -8.73 19.44 14.21
CA GLY A 63 -8.00 18.25 14.64
C GLY A 63 -6.91 18.55 15.68
N PRO A 64 -5.99 17.62 15.97
CA PRO A 64 -4.91 17.81 16.95
C PRO A 64 -4.08 19.06 16.62
N ASN A 65 -3.96 19.99 17.59
CA ASN A 65 -3.24 21.26 17.43
C ASN A 65 -2.42 21.68 18.65
N ARG A 66 -2.47 20.92 19.76
CA ARG A 66 -1.87 21.31 21.06
C ARG A 66 -0.40 20.93 21.19
N ILE A 67 0.01 19.78 20.62
CA ILE A 67 1.37 19.24 20.76
C ILE A 67 2.22 19.74 19.61
N GLY A 68 3.06 20.74 19.86
CA GLY A 68 3.87 21.43 18.87
C GLY A 68 3.07 22.33 17.92
N PRO A 69 3.76 23.00 16.97
CA PRO A 69 3.09 23.85 16.00
C PRO A 69 2.07 23.05 15.17
N LEU A 70 0.81 23.47 15.19
CA LEU A 70 -0.28 22.81 14.45
C LEU A 70 -0.44 21.29 14.75
N GLY A 71 0.07 20.80 15.87
CA GLY A 71 -0.02 19.39 16.25
C GLY A 71 1.00 18.46 15.56
N LEU A 72 2.06 19.01 14.93
CA LEU A 72 3.06 18.22 14.19
C LEU A 72 3.82 17.21 15.06
N LEU A 73 3.93 17.44 16.36
CA LEU A 73 4.61 16.50 17.27
C LEU A 73 3.68 15.40 17.81
N GLN A 74 2.39 15.41 17.46
CA GLN A 74 1.43 14.41 17.92
C GLN A 74 1.80 12.97 17.54
N PRO A 75 2.21 12.67 16.27
CA PRO A 75 2.61 11.32 15.90
C PRO A 75 3.82 10.81 16.71
N ILE A 76 4.76 11.70 17.00
CA ILE A 76 5.96 11.36 17.80
C ILE A 76 5.55 11.05 19.25
N ALA A 77 4.65 11.84 19.84
CA ALA A 77 4.13 11.58 21.18
C ALA A 77 3.36 10.24 21.26
N ASP A 78 2.54 9.94 20.23
CA ASP A 78 1.82 8.68 20.13
C ASP A 78 2.78 7.48 20.00
N ALA A 79 3.84 7.61 19.18
CA ALA A 79 4.88 6.59 19.03
C ALA A 79 5.64 6.35 20.34
N LEU A 80 6.11 7.41 21.01
CA LEU A 80 6.81 7.31 22.30
C LEU A 80 5.92 6.65 23.37
N LYS A 81 4.63 7.00 23.43
CA LYS A 81 3.68 6.37 24.34
C LYS A 81 3.59 4.86 24.10
N LEU A 82 3.49 4.41 22.86
CA LEU A 82 3.37 2.99 22.53
C LEU A 82 4.69 2.23 22.76
N MET A 83 5.84 2.87 22.56
CA MET A 83 7.15 2.29 22.85
C MET A 83 7.41 2.11 24.34
N THR A 84 6.93 3.02 25.18
CA THR A 84 7.11 2.97 26.65
C THR A 84 6.06 2.13 27.36
N LYS A 85 4.95 1.82 26.68
CA LYS A 85 3.89 1.00 27.23
C LYS A 85 4.30 -0.48 27.27
N GLU A 86 4.03 -1.16 28.38
CA GLU A 86 4.35 -2.58 28.53
C GLU A 86 3.56 -3.49 27.56
N ILE A 87 4.20 -4.55 27.11
CA ILE A 87 3.59 -5.60 26.30
C ILE A 87 2.98 -6.63 27.24
N ILE A 88 1.66 -6.69 27.29
CA ILE A 88 0.91 -7.65 28.10
C ILE A 88 0.72 -8.93 27.30
N LEU A 89 1.15 -10.05 27.85
CA LEU A 89 0.96 -11.37 27.27
C LEU A 89 -0.10 -12.11 28.09
N PRO A 90 -1.26 -12.46 27.51
CA PRO A 90 -2.28 -13.24 28.22
C PRO A 90 -1.72 -14.59 28.70
N THR A 91 -2.13 -15.03 29.89
CA THR A 91 -1.58 -16.24 30.53
C THR A 91 -1.84 -17.50 29.73
N VAL A 92 -2.99 -17.56 29.03
CA VAL A 92 -3.45 -18.72 28.25
C VAL A 92 -3.03 -18.63 26.77
N ALA A 93 -2.41 -17.55 26.35
CA ALA A 93 -1.96 -17.33 24.97
C ALA A 93 -0.65 -18.12 24.69
N ASN A 94 -0.50 -18.55 23.43
CA ASN A 94 0.78 -19.07 22.96
C ASN A 94 1.75 -17.91 22.70
N LYS A 95 2.69 -17.70 23.65
CA LYS A 95 3.59 -16.53 23.64
C LYS A 95 4.41 -16.37 22.37
N GLY A 96 4.91 -17.47 21.80
CA GLY A 96 5.72 -17.43 20.57
C GLY A 96 4.92 -16.99 19.36
N LEU A 97 3.76 -17.59 19.13
CA LEU A 97 2.87 -17.24 18.02
C LEU A 97 2.24 -15.84 18.22
N PHE A 98 1.97 -15.46 19.48
CA PHE A 98 1.43 -14.15 19.82
C PHE A 98 2.39 -13.01 19.40
N LEU A 99 3.70 -13.17 19.63
CA LEU A 99 4.70 -12.21 19.19
C LEU A 99 4.99 -12.29 17.69
N LEU A 100 4.82 -13.46 17.08
CA LEU A 100 5.04 -13.67 15.64
C LEU A 100 3.96 -12.95 14.78
N GLY A 101 2.70 -12.91 15.25
CA GLY A 101 1.59 -12.29 14.52
C GLY A 101 1.89 -10.87 14.02
N PRO A 102 2.21 -9.90 14.90
CA PRO A 102 2.55 -8.53 14.50
C PRO A 102 3.75 -8.44 13.55
N ILE A 103 4.75 -9.32 13.71
CA ILE A 103 5.93 -9.36 12.84
C ILE A 103 5.52 -9.80 11.43
N MET A 104 4.66 -10.82 11.33
CA MET A 104 4.16 -11.34 10.05
C MET A 104 3.23 -10.38 9.32
N THR A 105 2.67 -9.37 9.98
CA THR A 105 1.90 -8.31 9.32
C THR A 105 2.79 -7.16 8.85
N ILE A 106 3.69 -6.65 9.68
CA ILE A 106 4.51 -5.49 9.32
C ILE A 106 5.63 -5.83 8.33
N MET A 107 6.22 -7.03 8.41
CA MET A 107 7.33 -7.43 7.53
C MET A 107 6.93 -7.44 6.05
N PRO A 108 5.81 -8.06 5.64
CA PRO A 108 5.34 -8.00 4.26
C PRO A 108 5.00 -6.57 3.80
N ALA A 109 4.32 -5.79 4.64
CA ALA A 109 3.97 -4.40 4.35
C ALA A 109 5.19 -3.54 4.01
N LEU A 110 6.32 -3.75 4.68
CA LEU A 110 7.58 -3.06 4.38
C LEU A 110 8.33 -3.69 3.21
N ALA A 111 8.33 -5.03 3.08
CA ALA A 111 9.06 -5.73 2.02
C ALA A 111 8.51 -5.43 0.62
N ALA A 112 7.21 -5.20 0.49
CA ALA A 112 6.58 -4.85 -0.79
C ALA A 112 7.16 -3.58 -1.42
N TRP A 113 7.69 -2.65 -0.62
CA TRP A 113 8.33 -1.42 -1.10
C TRP A 113 9.65 -1.63 -1.83
N ALA A 114 10.23 -2.83 -1.73
CA ALA A 114 11.49 -3.15 -2.41
C ALA A 114 11.40 -3.05 -3.93
N VAL A 115 10.24 -3.29 -4.52
CA VAL A 115 10.03 -3.33 -5.97
C VAL A 115 9.29 -2.11 -6.51
N ILE A 116 8.85 -1.20 -5.65
CA ILE A 116 8.15 0.03 -6.06
C ILE A 116 9.14 1.00 -6.73
N PRO A 117 8.92 1.41 -7.99
CA PRO A 117 9.76 2.38 -8.64
C PRO A 117 9.37 3.81 -8.22
N PHE A 118 10.34 4.60 -7.77
CA PHE A 118 10.19 6.02 -7.47
C PHE A 118 10.52 6.93 -8.65
N GLY A 119 11.07 6.37 -9.72
CA GLY A 119 11.45 7.05 -10.95
C GLY A 119 11.90 6.05 -12.01
N PRO A 120 12.29 6.50 -13.22
CA PRO A 120 12.69 5.61 -14.32
C PRO A 120 13.81 4.62 -13.92
N ASP A 121 14.82 5.11 -13.16
CA ASP A 121 15.98 4.32 -12.75
C ASP A 121 16.11 4.21 -11.22
N VAL A 122 15.07 4.61 -10.47
CA VAL A 122 15.10 4.66 -9.02
C VAL A 122 14.13 3.62 -8.45
N ALA A 123 14.61 2.40 -8.35
CA ALA A 123 13.96 1.31 -7.61
C ALA A 123 15.00 0.63 -6.70
N LEU A 124 14.57 0.09 -5.57
CA LEU A 124 15.47 -0.68 -4.70
C LEU A 124 15.88 -1.98 -5.38
N ALA A 125 14.90 -2.67 -5.97
CA ALA A 125 15.08 -3.88 -6.77
C ALA A 125 14.20 -3.81 -8.03
N ASN A 126 14.80 -3.62 -9.19
CA ASN A 126 14.09 -3.66 -10.47
C ASN A 126 14.01 -5.11 -10.95
N ILE A 127 12.88 -5.76 -10.69
CA ILE A 127 12.64 -7.18 -10.99
C ILE A 127 11.58 -7.28 -12.08
N ASN A 128 11.81 -8.12 -13.09
CA ASN A 128 10.84 -8.34 -14.18
C ASN A 128 9.51 -8.95 -13.70
N ALA A 129 9.45 -9.50 -12.49
CA ALA A 129 8.25 -10.03 -11.85
C ALA A 129 7.80 -9.16 -10.64
N GLY A 130 8.04 -7.85 -10.67
CA GLY A 130 7.80 -6.94 -9.55
C GLY A 130 6.35 -6.97 -9.05
N LEU A 131 5.38 -6.99 -9.95
CA LEU A 131 3.97 -7.04 -9.59
C LEU A 131 3.57 -8.37 -8.92
N LEU A 132 4.09 -9.50 -9.40
CA LEU A 132 3.88 -10.80 -8.76
C LEU A 132 4.52 -10.87 -7.36
N PHE A 133 5.69 -10.24 -7.22
CA PHE A 133 6.36 -10.16 -5.92
C PHE A 133 5.49 -9.40 -4.89
N VAL A 134 4.90 -8.27 -5.28
CA VAL A 134 4.00 -7.53 -4.38
C VAL A 134 2.82 -8.40 -3.97
N MET A 135 2.12 -9.04 -4.92
CA MET A 135 1.00 -9.92 -4.60
C MET A 135 1.40 -11.06 -3.65
N ALA A 136 2.53 -11.72 -3.92
CA ALA A 136 3.00 -12.82 -3.08
C ALA A 136 3.33 -12.37 -1.65
N ILE A 137 3.90 -11.18 -1.50
CA ILE A 137 4.28 -10.63 -0.19
C ILE A 137 3.05 -10.14 0.57
N THR A 138 2.11 -9.44 -0.08
CA THR A 138 0.88 -8.96 0.60
C THR A 138 0.02 -10.12 1.07
N SER A 139 -0.06 -11.21 0.31
CA SER A 139 -0.77 -12.45 0.73
C SER A 139 -0.24 -13.04 2.04
N LEU A 140 1.04 -12.85 2.36
CA LEU A 140 1.61 -13.32 3.62
C LEU A 140 1.08 -12.58 4.86
N GLU A 141 0.61 -11.36 4.68
CA GLU A 141 0.07 -10.55 5.77
C GLU A 141 -1.18 -11.16 6.40
N VAL A 142 -2.02 -11.79 5.58
CA VAL A 142 -3.23 -12.47 6.03
C VAL A 142 -2.92 -13.54 7.09
N TYR A 143 -1.80 -14.25 6.94
CA TYR A 143 -1.36 -15.22 7.94
C TYR A 143 -1.02 -14.58 9.27
N GLY A 144 -0.45 -13.36 9.25
CA GLY A 144 -0.17 -12.59 10.47
C GLY A 144 -1.45 -12.34 11.29
N VAL A 145 -2.53 -11.95 10.61
CA VAL A 145 -3.85 -11.72 11.22
C VAL A 145 -4.44 -13.02 11.79
N ILE A 146 -4.38 -14.13 11.02
CA ILE A 146 -4.90 -15.43 11.47
C ILE A 146 -4.13 -15.93 12.70
N ILE A 147 -2.79 -15.87 12.66
CA ILE A 147 -1.92 -16.31 13.75
C ILE A 147 -2.18 -15.48 14.99
N ALA A 148 -2.33 -14.15 14.86
CA ALA A 148 -2.58 -13.25 15.96
C ALA A 148 -3.89 -13.59 16.70
N GLY A 149 -4.98 -13.78 15.95
CA GLY A 149 -6.27 -14.13 16.53
C GLY A 149 -6.28 -15.51 17.18
N TRP A 150 -5.61 -16.49 16.57
CA TRP A 150 -5.52 -17.85 17.12
C TRP A 150 -4.62 -17.91 18.37
N ALA A 151 -3.46 -17.26 18.32
CA ALA A 151 -2.51 -17.26 19.42
C ALA A 151 -3.03 -16.58 20.69
N SER A 152 -3.94 -15.62 20.55
CA SER A 152 -4.58 -14.88 21.65
C SER A 152 -5.47 -15.77 22.54
N ASN A 153 -5.92 -16.93 22.04
CA ASN A 153 -6.84 -17.85 22.73
C ASN A 153 -8.10 -17.16 23.28
N SER A 154 -8.59 -16.13 22.60
CA SER A 154 -9.80 -15.38 22.91
C SER A 154 -10.85 -15.60 21.84
N LYS A 155 -12.12 -15.81 22.23
CA LYS A 155 -13.22 -16.04 21.28
C LYS A 155 -13.42 -14.85 20.33
N TYR A 156 -13.33 -13.64 20.85
CA TYR A 156 -13.51 -12.43 20.06
C TYR A 156 -12.35 -12.21 19.08
N ALA A 157 -11.10 -12.39 19.56
CA ALA A 157 -9.93 -12.29 18.71
C ALA A 157 -9.94 -13.31 17.56
N PHE A 158 -10.32 -14.56 17.85
CA PHE A 158 -10.41 -15.61 16.84
C PHE A 158 -11.49 -15.34 15.80
N LEU A 159 -12.70 -14.98 16.22
CA LEU A 159 -13.79 -14.62 15.30
C LEU A 159 -13.45 -13.38 14.46
N GLY A 160 -12.81 -12.38 15.07
CA GLY A 160 -12.33 -11.18 14.37
C GLY A 160 -11.30 -11.52 13.30
N ALA A 161 -10.31 -12.37 13.62
CA ALA A 161 -9.30 -12.82 12.69
C ALA A 161 -9.89 -13.59 11.51
N LEU A 162 -10.86 -14.48 11.74
CA LEU A 162 -11.54 -15.22 10.66
C LEU A 162 -12.30 -14.29 9.72
N ARG A 163 -13.01 -13.30 10.26
CA ARG A 163 -13.75 -12.31 9.44
C ARG A 163 -12.78 -11.42 8.65
N ALA A 164 -11.70 -10.96 9.28
CA ALA A 164 -10.66 -10.16 8.64
C ALA A 164 -9.99 -10.91 7.49
N SER A 165 -9.52 -12.11 7.75
CA SER A 165 -8.83 -12.92 6.74
C SER A 165 -9.74 -13.28 5.57
N ALA A 166 -10.99 -13.63 5.82
CA ALA A 166 -11.96 -13.89 4.76
C ALA A 166 -12.21 -12.65 3.88
N GLN A 167 -12.27 -11.46 4.48
CA GLN A 167 -12.38 -10.20 3.75
C GLN A 167 -11.12 -9.96 2.91
N MET A 168 -9.94 -9.95 3.50
CA MET A 168 -8.67 -9.68 2.81
C MET A 168 -8.49 -10.62 1.62
N VAL A 169 -8.62 -11.94 1.79
CA VAL A 169 -8.49 -12.92 0.70
C VAL A 169 -9.49 -12.68 -0.43
N SER A 170 -10.76 -12.35 -0.09
CA SER A 170 -11.80 -12.12 -1.11
C SER A 170 -11.49 -10.92 -1.99
N TYR A 171 -11.00 -9.84 -1.40
CA TYR A 171 -10.67 -8.62 -2.14
C TYR A 171 -9.30 -8.69 -2.82
N GLU A 172 -8.36 -9.45 -2.27
CA GLU A 172 -7.08 -9.75 -2.92
C GLU A 172 -7.28 -10.50 -4.24
N ILE A 173 -8.21 -11.46 -4.31
CA ILE A 173 -8.57 -12.14 -5.56
C ILE A 173 -9.09 -11.12 -6.59
N ALA A 174 -9.98 -10.21 -6.19
CA ALA A 174 -10.50 -9.18 -7.09
C ALA A 174 -9.39 -8.24 -7.60
N MET A 175 -8.46 -7.83 -6.74
CA MET A 175 -7.29 -7.03 -7.13
C MET A 175 -6.34 -7.80 -8.04
N GLY A 176 -6.16 -9.10 -7.80
CA GLY A 176 -5.38 -9.96 -8.67
C GLY A 176 -5.89 -9.94 -10.12
N PHE A 177 -7.21 -10.03 -10.32
CA PHE A 177 -7.79 -9.88 -11.66
C PHE A 177 -7.60 -8.47 -12.24
N CYS A 178 -7.66 -7.42 -11.42
CA CYS A 178 -7.33 -6.07 -11.89
C CYS A 178 -5.88 -5.99 -12.40
N PHE A 179 -4.94 -6.61 -11.70
CA PHE A 179 -3.54 -6.68 -12.14
C PHE A 179 -3.40 -7.45 -13.46
N VAL A 180 -4.10 -8.57 -13.63
CA VAL A 180 -4.08 -9.34 -14.89
C VAL A 180 -4.54 -8.48 -16.07
N VAL A 181 -5.59 -7.66 -15.91
CA VAL A 181 -6.06 -6.75 -16.96
C VAL A 181 -4.98 -5.71 -17.30
N VAL A 182 -4.33 -5.10 -16.30
CA VAL A 182 -3.24 -4.15 -16.54
C VAL A 182 -2.05 -4.81 -17.22
N LEU A 183 -1.68 -6.02 -16.80
CA LEU A 183 -0.60 -6.81 -17.42
C LEU A 183 -0.89 -7.14 -18.88
N MET A 184 -2.13 -7.47 -19.19
CA MET A 184 -2.54 -7.77 -20.56
C MET A 184 -2.36 -6.56 -21.48
N VAL A 185 -2.67 -5.37 -20.98
CA VAL A 185 -2.50 -4.10 -21.71
C VAL A 185 -1.03 -3.70 -21.87
N THR A 186 -0.24 -3.84 -20.83
CA THR A 186 1.16 -3.37 -20.79
C THR A 186 2.16 -4.40 -21.32
N GLY A 187 1.80 -5.70 -21.28
CA GLY A 187 2.67 -6.80 -21.73
C GLY A 187 3.89 -7.07 -20.85
N SER A 188 4.00 -6.42 -19.68
CA SER A 188 5.14 -6.57 -18.76
C SER A 188 4.71 -6.63 -17.30
N LEU A 189 5.42 -7.47 -16.52
CA LEU A 189 5.28 -7.57 -15.06
C LEU A 189 6.19 -6.58 -14.32
N ASN A 190 7.06 -5.87 -15.06
CA ASN A 190 7.96 -4.87 -14.50
C ASN A 190 7.21 -3.55 -14.29
N MET A 191 7.19 -3.07 -13.06
CA MET A 191 6.45 -1.85 -12.70
C MET A 191 6.97 -0.59 -13.41
N THR A 192 8.26 -0.51 -13.69
CA THR A 192 8.87 0.61 -14.44
C THR A 192 8.36 0.63 -15.88
N GLU A 193 8.28 -0.53 -16.52
CA GLU A 193 7.75 -0.66 -17.88
C GLU A 193 6.26 -0.34 -17.94
N ILE A 194 5.47 -0.76 -16.94
CA ILE A 194 4.04 -0.43 -16.84
C ILE A 194 3.82 1.09 -16.87
N VAL A 195 4.64 1.87 -16.18
CA VAL A 195 4.56 3.34 -16.21
C VAL A 195 5.02 3.89 -17.56
N ASN A 196 6.12 3.37 -18.13
CA ASN A 196 6.64 3.84 -19.39
C ASN A 196 5.68 3.62 -20.57
N VAL A 197 4.94 2.51 -20.58
CA VAL A 197 3.91 2.23 -21.60
C VAL A 197 2.78 3.25 -21.52
N GLN A 198 2.34 3.66 -20.33
CA GLN A 198 1.31 4.70 -20.16
C GLN A 198 1.73 6.06 -20.74
N GLY A 199 3.05 6.34 -20.82
CA GLY A 199 3.59 7.54 -21.46
C GLY A 199 3.57 7.52 -22.98
N LYS A 200 3.34 6.36 -23.62
CA LYS A 200 3.37 6.19 -25.08
C LYS A 200 1.97 6.06 -25.71
N GLY A 201 0.91 6.23 -24.95
CA GLY A 201 -0.47 6.06 -25.44
C GLY A 201 -0.88 7.08 -26.48
N MET A 202 -2.04 6.85 -27.11
CA MET A 202 -2.57 7.60 -28.26
C MET A 202 -2.62 9.13 -28.05
N PHE A 203 -2.84 9.60 -26.85
CA PHE A 203 -2.93 11.03 -26.49
C PHE A 203 -1.61 11.62 -25.96
N ALA A 204 -0.52 10.85 -25.94
CA ALA A 204 0.77 11.31 -25.39
C ALA A 204 1.28 12.59 -26.10
N ASN A 205 1.06 12.71 -27.42
CA ASN A 205 1.53 13.84 -28.22
C ASN A 205 0.56 15.02 -28.29
N THR A 206 -0.57 14.98 -27.57
CA THR A 206 -1.58 16.04 -27.63
C THR A 206 -1.38 17.13 -26.55
N GLY A 207 -0.28 17.06 -25.79
CA GLY A 207 -0.02 17.96 -24.66
C GLY A 207 -0.80 17.64 -23.37
N VAL A 208 -1.74 16.67 -23.43
CA VAL A 208 -2.62 16.25 -22.35
C VAL A 208 -2.35 14.80 -22.00
N GLY A 209 -1.15 14.54 -21.46
CA GLY A 209 -0.66 13.18 -21.20
C GLY A 209 -1.55 12.35 -20.27
N PHE A 210 -2.30 12.98 -19.34
CA PHE A 210 -3.13 12.25 -18.38
C PHE A 210 -4.29 11.47 -19.02
N LEU A 211 -4.72 11.79 -20.24
CA LEU A 211 -5.75 11.04 -20.98
C LEU A 211 -5.21 9.74 -21.57
N SER A 212 -3.88 9.62 -21.75
CA SER A 212 -3.22 8.39 -22.19
C SER A 212 -3.08 7.33 -21.11
N TRP A 213 -3.26 7.71 -19.85
CA TRP A 213 -3.06 6.78 -18.74
C TRP A 213 -4.16 5.73 -18.67
N ASN A 214 -3.86 4.61 -18.02
CA ASN A 214 -4.76 3.46 -17.94
C ASN A 214 -6.08 3.72 -17.19
N TRP A 215 -6.18 4.78 -16.39
CA TRP A 215 -7.39 5.07 -15.62
C TRP A 215 -8.63 5.28 -16.49
N LEU A 216 -8.48 5.93 -17.65
CA LEU A 216 -9.60 6.24 -18.55
C LEU A 216 -10.11 4.99 -19.30
N PRO A 217 -9.25 4.26 -20.07
CA PRO A 217 -9.71 3.06 -20.79
C PRO A 217 -10.05 1.89 -19.85
N LEU A 218 -9.47 1.82 -18.65
CA LEU A 218 -9.73 0.78 -17.66
C LEU A 218 -10.53 1.29 -16.45
N LEU A 219 -11.39 2.30 -16.65
CA LEU A 219 -12.14 2.95 -15.57
C LEU A 219 -12.90 1.97 -14.65
N PRO A 220 -13.63 0.95 -15.11
CA PRO A 220 -14.27 -0.01 -14.22
C PRO A 220 -13.26 -0.78 -13.34
N ILE A 221 -12.12 -1.17 -13.92
CA ILE A 221 -11.06 -1.87 -13.20
C ILE A 221 -10.37 -0.95 -12.17
N PHE A 222 -10.15 0.31 -12.54
CA PHE A 222 -9.63 1.32 -11.62
C PHE A 222 -10.53 1.51 -10.40
N VAL A 223 -11.86 1.60 -10.61
CA VAL A 223 -12.83 1.72 -9.51
C VAL A 223 -12.85 0.47 -8.64
N VAL A 224 -12.89 -0.72 -9.25
CA VAL A 224 -12.85 -1.99 -8.50
C VAL A 224 -11.55 -2.09 -7.70
N TYR A 225 -10.41 -1.75 -8.29
CA TYR A 225 -9.12 -1.77 -7.61
C TYR A 225 -9.09 -0.82 -6.40
N PHE A 226 -9.56 0.42 -6.58
CA PHE A 226 -9.60 1.42 -5.51
C PHE A 226 -10.48 0.96 -4.33
N ILE A 227 -11.66 0.43 -4.61
CA ILE A 227 -12.59 -0.05 -3.57
C ILE A 227 -12.03 -1.33 -2.91
N SER A 228 -11.43 -2.23 -3.69
CA SER A 228 -10.79 -3.44 -3.15
C SER A 228 -9.62 -3.09 -2.23
N GLY A 229 -8.82 -2.07 -2.59
CA GLY A 229 -7.74 -1.57 -1.74
C GLY A 229 -8.22 -0.99 -0.41
N LEU A 230 -9.37 -0.29 -0.40
CA LEU A 230 -10.01 0.14 0.85
C LEU A 230 -10.44 -1.05 1.73
N ALA A 231 -10.94 -2.11 1.11
CA ALA A 231 -11.38 -3.29 1.83
C ALA A 231 -10.20 -4.14 2.34
N GLU A 232 -9.10 -4.22 1.60
CA GLU A 232 -7.87 -4.93 2.00
C GLU A 232 -7.19 -4.25 3.19
N THR A 233 -7.16 -2.92 3.21
CA THR A 233 -6.61 -2.16 4.34
C THR A 233 -7.55 -2.08 5.53
N ASN A 234 -8.64 -2.85 5.56
CA ASN A 234 -9.64 -2.87 6.63
C ASN A 234 -10.16 -1.48 7.04
N ARG A 235 -10.15 -0.52 6.08
CA ARG A 235 -10.58 0.85 6.36
C ARG A 235 -12.06 1.05 6.11
N HIS A 236 -12.63 1.96 6.88
CA HIS A 236 -14.02 2.37 6.71
C HIS A 236 -14.29 2.79 5.25
N PRO A 237 -15.35 2.31 4.59
CA PRO A 237 -16.57 1.67 5.12
C PRO A 237 -16.48 0.15 5.33
N PHE A 238 -15.35 -0.49 5.02
CA PHE A 238 -15.15 -1.94 5.10
C PHE A 238 -14.49 -2.41 6.41
N ASP A 239 -14.53 -1.57 7.44
CA ASP A 239 -13.96 -1.78 8.77
C ASP A 239 -14.86 -2.68 9.63
N VAL A 240 -14.88 -3.97 9.30
CA VAL A 240 -15.65 -4.98 10.04
C VAL A 240 -14.83 -5.54 11.20
N VAL A 241 -13.53 -5.40 11.15
CA VAL A 241 -12.57 -5.95 12.12
C VAL A 241 -12.47 -5.06 13.35
N GLU A 242 -12.37 -3.74 13.16
CA GLU A 242 -12.29 -2.75 14.24
C GLU A 242 -13.66 -2.28 14.74
N GLY A 243 -14.74 -2.91 14.25
CA GLY A 243 -16.09 -2.55 14.62
C GLY A 243 -16.35 -2.74 16.12
N GLU A 244 -16.04 -1.73 16.95
CA GLU A 244 -16.22 -1.76 18.41
C GLU A 244 -17.61 -2.25 18.83
N SER A 245 -18.63 -1.97 18.02
CA SER A 245 -20.00 -2.38 18.26
C SER A 245 -20.29 -3.87 17.99
N GLU A 246 -19.42 -4.56 17.20
CA GLU A 246 -19.63 -5.96 16.81
C GLU A 246 -18.65 -6.92 17.50
N ILE A 247 -17.35 -6.67 17.44
CA ILE A 247 -16.28 -7.59 17.88
C ILE A 247 -15.21 -6.86 18.73
N VAL A 248 -15.54 -5.72 19.34
CA VAL A 248 -14.68 -4.91 20.18
C VAL A 248 -13.48 -4.33 19.41
N ALA A 249 -12.41 -5.10 19.15
CA ALA A 249 -11.24 -4.70 18.36
C ALA A 249 -10.67 -5.88 17.53
N GLY A 250 -11.51 -6.87 17.24
CA GLY A 250 -11.15 -8.01 16.40
C GLY A 250 -9.90 -8.76 16.86
N HIS A 251 -8.97 -9.04 15.94
CA HIS A 251 -7.75 -9.79 16.23
C HIS A 251 -6.76 -9.04 17.12
N MET A 252 -6.88 -7.72 17.27
CA MET A 252 -5.96 -6.88 18.05
C MET A 252 -6.38 -6.71 19.51
N ILE A 253 -7.52 -7.27 19.95
CA ILE A 253 -8.13 -7.00 21.26
C ILE A 253 -7.20 -7.29 22.44
N GLU A 254 -6.37 -8.32 22.35
CA GLU A 254 -5.47 -8.75 23.44
C GLU A 254 -4.07 -8.09 23.34
N TYR A 255 -3.80 -7.35 22.26
CA TYR A 255 -2.50 -6.74 22.02
C TYR A 255 -2.38 -5.37 22.70
N SER A 256 -1.18 -5.07 23.24
CA SER A 256 -0.89 -3.80 23.91
C SER A 256 0.52 -3.30 23.55
N GLY A 257 0.77 -2.01 23.81
CA GLY A 257 2.09 -1.41 23.62
C GLY A 257 2.60 -1.51 22.17
N MET A 258 3.87 -1.91 22.00
CA MET A 258 4.50 -1.96 20.69
C MET A 258 3.92 -3.04 19.77
N SER A 259 3.47 -4.18 20.30
CA SER A 259 2.86 -5.24 19.50
C SER A 259 1.54 -4.80 18.84
N PHE A 260 0.73 -4.01 19.53
CA PHE A 260 -0.44 -3.34 18.95
C PHE A 260 -0.04 -2.30 17.90
N ALA A 261 1.00 -1.51 18.19
CA ALA A 261 1.48 -0.50 17.25
C ALA A 261 1.92 -1.08 15.92
N MET A 262 2.50 -2.29 15.90
CA MET A 262 2.96 -2.94 14.67
C MET A 262 1.82 -3.26 13.70
N PHE A 263 0.64 -3.65 14.19
CA PHE A 263 -0.54 -3.85 13.34
C PHE A 263 -0.99 -2.52 12.72
N PHE A 264 -1.12 -1.46 13.52
CA PHE A 264 -1.47 -0.14 13.00
C PHE A 264 -0.44 0.40 11.99
N LEU A 265 0.84 0.21 12.25
CA LEU A 265 1.90 0.61 11.31
C LEU A 265 1.79 -0.16 9.99
N ALA A 266 1.47 -1.47 10.04
CA ALA A 266 1.25 -2.28 8.84
C ALA A 266 0.05 -1.78 8.04
N GLU A 267 -1.10 -1.53 8.68
CA GLU A 267 -2.29 -0.99 8.01
C GLU A 267 -2.02 0.34 7.30
N TYR A 268 -1.37 1.29 7.98
CA TYR A 268 -1.04 2.58 7.36
C TYR A 268 0.03 2.46 6.27
N ALA A 269 0.99 1.53 6.42
CA ALA A 269 1.95 1.23 5.37
C ALA A 269 1.26 0.65 4.12
N ASN A 270 0.26 -0.22 4.32
CA ASN A 270 -0.54 -0.76 3.23
C ASN A 270 -1.44 0.29 2.56
N MET A 271 -1.98 1.25 3.32
CA MET A 271 -2.69 2.38 2.70
C MET A 271 -1.79 3.15 1.73
N TRP A 272 -0.53 3.40 2.10
CA TRP A 272 0.45 4.00 1.22
C TRP A 272 0.79 3.07 0.05
N LEU A 273 0.98 1.77 0.31
CA LEU A 273 1.31 0.77 -0.72
C LEU A 273 0.21 0.67 -1.78
N VAL A 274 -1.04 0.48 -1.39
CA VAL A 274 -2.18 0.40 -2.32
C VAL A 274 -2.34 1.72 -3.09
N SER A 275 -2.14 2.85 -2.42
CA SER A 275 -2.23 4.16 -3.07
C SER A 275 -1.13 4.38 -4.12
N ILE A 276 0.13 4.02 -3.83
CA ILE A 276 1.20 4.15 -4.83
C ILE A 276 1.03 3.15 -5.97
N LEU A 277 0.54 1.93 -5.70
CA LEU A 277 0.20 0.97 -6.73
C LEU A 277 -0.94 1.49 -7.63
N THR A 278 -1.96 2.13 -7.07
CA THR A 278 -3.01 2.81 -7.84
C THR A 278 -2.41 3.83 -8.81
N VAL A 279 -1.44 4.61 -8.34
CA VAL A 279 -0.76 5.64 -9.15
C VAL A 279 0.12 5.01 -10.23
N VAL A 280 0.88 3.97 -9.90
CA VAL A 280 1.78 3.28 -10.85
C VAL A 280 0.99 2.55 -11.95
N LEU A 281 -0.09 1.88 -11.59
CA LEU A 281 -0.86 1.03 -12.51
C LEU A 281 -1.85 1.83 -13.38
N PHE A 282 -2.44 2.89 -12.85
CA PHE A 282 -3.54 3.59 -13.51
C PHE A 282 -3.29 5.07 -13.78
N LEU A 283 -2.53 5.76 -12.92
CA LEU A 283 -2.37 7.22 -12.97
C LEU A 283 -1.00 7.68 -13.52
N GLY A 284 -0.32 6.81 -14.29
CA GLY A 284 0.92 7.16 -14.97
C GLY A 284 2.14 7.36 -14.07
N GLY A 285 2.12 6.85 -12.81
CA GLY A 285 3.29 6.91 -11.92
C GLY A 285 3.89 8.32 -11.81
N TRP A 286 5.17 8.44 -12.13
CA TRP A 286 5.95 9.69 -12.12
C TRP A 286 5.74 10.60 -13.34
N LEU A 287 4.93 10.20 -14.34
CA LEU A 287 4.69 11.00 -15.53
C LEU A 287 3.92 12.28 -15.19
N PRO A 288 4.28 13.44 -15.77
CA PRO A 288 3.55 14.68 -15.59
C PRO A 288 2.17 14.59 -16.27
N PRO A 289 1.10 15.19 -15.72
CA PRO A 289 -0.23 15.18 -16.34
C PRO A 289 -0.28 16.04 -17.62
N PHE A 290 0.52 17.09 -17.69
CA PHE A 290 0.63 18.01 -18.82
C PHE A 290 2.09 18.19 -19.19
N GLU A 291 2.39 18.27 -20.50
CA GLU A 291 3.75 18.44 -20.98
C GLU A 291 4.44 19.73 -20.48
N PHE A 292 3.71 20.81 -20.34
CA PHE A 292 4.27 22.09 -19.85
C PHE A 292 4.77 21.99 -18.38
N LEU A 293 4.38 20.98 -17.65
CA LEU A 293 4.83 20.71 -16.27
C LEU A 293 6.00 19.72 -16.18
N SER A 294 6.59 19.35 -17.31
CA SER A 294 7.73 18.42 -17.38
C SER A 294 9.00 18.91 -16.66
N PHE A 295 9.09 20.23 -16.36
CA PHE A 295 10.18 20.80 -15.56
C PHE A 295 10.19 20.32 -14.08
N ILE A 296 9.07 19.79 -13.59
CA ILE A 296 8.97 19.26 -12.22
C ILE A 296 9.51 17.82 -12.19
N PRO A 297 10.43 17.50 -11.25
CA PRO A 297 10.95 16.13 -11.11
C PRO A 297 9.86 15.10 -10.93
N GLY A 298 9.97 13.93 -11.60
CA GLY A 298 8.93 12.89 -11.61
C GLY A 298 8.58 12.33 -10.23
N TRP A 299 9.54 12.25 -9.31
CA TRP A 299 9.28 11.78 -7.94
C TRP A 299 8.31 12.69 -7.15
N ILE A 300 8.26 13.99 -7.46
CA ILE A 300 7.28 14.92 -6.89
C ILE A 300 5.88 14.58 -7.39
N TRP A 301 5.74 14.29 -8.70
CA TRP A 301 4.47 13.88 -9.27
C TRP A 301 3.95 12.58 -8.68
N LEU A 302 4.85 11.60 -8.53
CA LEU A 302 4.50 10.34 -7.88
C LEU A 302 3.99 10.57 -6.46
N GLY A 303 4.73 11.36 -5.65
CA GLY A 303 4.35 11.67 -4.27
C GLY A 303 3.03 12.42 -4.18
N LEU A 304 2.81 13.45 -5.03
CA LEU A 304 1.59 14.25 -5.03
C LEU A 304 0.36 13.42 -5.42
N LYS A 305 0.45 12.61 -6.47
CA LYS A 305 -0.65 11.72 -6.89
C LYS A 305 -0.97 10.69 -5.80
N THR A 306 0.06 10.07 -5.21
CA THR A 306 -0.13 9.11 -4.11
C THR A 306 -0.78 9.77 -2.90
N PHE A 307 -0.37 10.98 -2.54
CA PHE A 307 -0.99 11.75 -1.46
C PHE A 307 -2.46 12.08 -1.75
N CYS A 308 -2.80 12.40 -3.01
CA CYS A 308 -4.20 12.61 -3.42
C CYS A 308 -5.03 11.33 -3.24
N VAL A 309 -4.51 10.17 -3.68
CA VAL A 309 -5.22 8.88 -3.54
C VAL A 309 -5.40 8.51 -2.07
N VAL A 310 -4.37 8.66 -1.23
CA VAL A 310 -4.48 8.46 0.23
C VAL A 310 -5.53 9.39 0.83
N THR A 311 -5.55 10.65 0.41
CA THR A 311 -6.55 11.62 0.89
C THR A 311 -7.97 11.22 0.47
N MET A 312 -8.15 10.62 -0.72
CA MET A 312 -9.44 10.06 -1.13
C MET A 312 -9.87 8.91 -0.22
N PHE A 313 -8.96 8.06 0.26
CA PHE A 313 -9.27 7.02 1.26
C PHE A 313 -9.82 7.63 2.55
N LEU A 314 -9.17 8.70 3.03
CA LEU A 314 -9.62 9.42 4.24
C LEU A 314 -10.97 10.12 4.03
N TRP A 315 -11.18 10.67 2.83
CA TRP A 315 -12.47 11.30 2.49
C TRP A 315 -13.60 10.27 2.44
N VAL A 316 -13.39 9.12 1.84
CA VAL A 316 -14.35 8.00 1.84
C VAL A 316 -14.68 7.57 3.27
N ARG A 317 -13.67 7.45 4.14
CA ARG A 317 -13.85 7.14 5.56
C ARG A 317 -14.77 8.11 6.28
N SER A 318 -14.69 9.40 5.95
CA SER A 318 -15.48 10.44 6.62
C SER A 318 -16.91 10.61 6.08
N THR A 319 -17.21 10.07 4.89
CA THR A 319 -18.47 10.34 4.18
C THR A 319 -19.42 9.13 4.13
N PHE A 320 -18.86 7.91 3.98
CA PHE A 320 -19.69 6.72 3.81
C PHE A 320 -19.99 6.03 5.14
N PRO A 321 -21.22 5.46 5.32
CA PRO A 321 -21.54 4.63 6.46
C PRO A 321 -20.83 3.26 6.35
N ARG A 322 -20.68 2.56 7.49
CA ARG A 322 -20.09 1.23 7.55
C ARG A 322 -21.00 0.20 6.88
N PHE A 323 -20.42 -0.70 6.11
CA PHE A 323 -21.11 -1.85 5.54
C PHE A 323 -21.12 -3.04 6.51
N ARG A 324 -22.12 -3.87 6.37
CA ARG A 324 -22.27 -5.12 7.10
C ARG A 324 -21.42 -6.21 6.46
N TYR A 325 -20.92 -7.17 7.24
CA TYR A 325 -20.04 -8.23 6.74
C TYR A 325 -20.61 -9.00 5.54
N ASP A 326 -21.90 -9.37 5.60
CA ASP A 326 -22.58 -10.06 4.49
C ASP A 326 -22.63 -9.23 3.20
N GLN A 327 -22.80 -7.90 3.32
CA GLN A 327 -22.79 -6.98 2.18
C GLN A 327 -21.37 -6.88 1.56
N ILE A 328 -20.35 -6.81 2.40
CA ILE A 328 -18.95 -6.77 1.98
C ILE A 328 -18.60 -8.04 1.20
N MET A 329 -18.90 -9.22 1.74
CA MET A 329 -18.63 -10.49 1.07
C MET A 329 -19.41 -10.63 -0.23
N ARG A 330 -20.67 -10.18 -0.26
CA ARG A 330 -21.49 -10.17 -1.49
C ARG A 330 -20.92 -9.25 -2.56
N LEU A 331 -20.42 -8.08 -2.18
CA LEU A 331 -19.80 -7.11 -3.09
C LEU A 331 -18.56 -7.71 -3.77
N GLY A 332 -17.65 -8.32 -2.98
CA GLY A 332 -16.46 -8.97 -3.52
C GLY A 332 -16.79 -10.11 -4.49
N TRP A 333 -17.52 -11.10 -4.01
CA TRP A 333 -17.78 -12.33 -4.77
C TRP A 333 -18.79 -12.19 -5.90
N LYS A 334 -19.90 -11.46 -5.70
CA LYS A 334 -21.00 -11.39 -6.67
C LYS A 334 -20.90 -10.22 -7.64
N ILE A 335 -20.10 -9.20 -7.32
CA ILE A 335 -19.98 -8.00 -8.15
C ILE A 335 -18.55 -7.84 -8.67
N PHE A 336 -17.53 -7.74 -7.81
CA PHE A 336 -16.19 -7.38 -8.25
C PHE A 336 -15.52 -8.48 -9.08
N ILE A 337 -15.57 -9.74 -8.62
CA ILE A 337 -14.96 -10.84 -9.37
C ILE A 337 -15.64 -11.02 -10.74
N PRO A 338 -16.99 -11.09 -10.88
CA PRO A 338 -17.60 -11.15 -12.19
C PRO A 338 -17.31 -9.94 -13.08
N VAL A 339 -17.32 -8.71 -12.53
CA VAL A 339 -17.02 -7.50 -13.31
C VAL A 339 -15.58 -7.53 -13.84
N THR A 340 -14.60 -7.91 -13.02
CA THR A 340 -13.22 -8.01 -13.46
C THR A 340 -13.00 -9.08 -14.51
N LEU A 341 -13.65 -10.25 -14.38
CA LEU A 341 -13.58 -11.33 -15.38
C LEU A 341 -14.22 -10.91 -16.72
N VAL A 342 -15.38 -10.28 -16.69
CA VAL A 342 -16.05 -9.77 -17.91
C VAL A 342 -15.17 -8.71 -18.57
N TRP A 343 -14.62 -7.78 -17.78
CA TRP A 343 -13.78 -6.72 -18.32
C TRP A 343 -12.46 -7.24 -18.89
N LEU A 344 -11.90 -8.31 -18.32
CA LEU A 344 -10.73 -8.99 -18.89
C LEU A 344 -11.01 -9.51 -20.30
N VAL A 345 -12.18 -10.13 -20.52
CA VAL A 345 -12.58 -10.60 -21.85
C VAL A 345 -12.82 -9.42 -22.80
N VAL A 346 -13.47 -8.35 -22.33
CA VAL A 346 -13.72 -7.13 -23.13
C VAL A 346 -12.41 -6.49 -23.57
N VAL A 347 -11.45 -6.30 -22.68
CA VAL A 347 -10.13 -5.72 -23.01
C VAL A 347 -9.37 -6.63 -23.96
N GLY A 348 -9.36 -7.95 -23.71
CA GLY A 348 -8.73 -8.93 -24.61
C GLY A 348 -9.29 -8.90 -26.03
N GLY A 349 -10.63 -8.80 -26.15
CA GLY A 349 -11.30 -8.58 -27.43
C GLY A 349 -10.93 -7.23 -28.07
N TRP A 350 -10.93 -6.14 -27.28
CA TRP A 350 -10.59 -4.81 -27.78
C TRP A 350 -9.17 -4.73 -28.33
N MET A 351 -8.21 -5.37 -27.66
CA MET A 351 -6.81 -5.43 -28.15
C MET A 351 -6.65 -6.13 -29.49
N GLN A 352 -7.56 -7.01 -29.89
CA GLN A 352 -7.57 -7.70 -31.21
C GLN A 352 -8.16 -6.82 -32.31
N THR A 353 -8.86 -5.75 -31.97
CA THR A 353 -9.49 -4.87 -32.96
C THR A 353 -8.49 -3.85 -33.53
N PRO A 354 -8.76 -3.26 -34.72
CA PRO A 354 -7.93 -2.17 -35.26
C PRO A 354 -8.00 -0.89 -34.44
N PHE A 355 -8.95 -0.75 -33.51
CA PHE A 355 -9.13 0.38 -32.60
C PHE A 355 -8.35 0.22 -31.29
N ASN A 356 -7.30 -0.57 -31.29
CA ASN A 356 -6.44 -0.75 -30.13
C ASN A 356 -5.70 0.56 -29.80
N ILE A 357 -5.99 1.14 -28.65
CA ILE A 357 -5.40 2.41 -28.18
C ILE A 357 -4.03 2.25 -27.51
N TRP A 358 -3.60 1.03 -27.25
CA TRP A 358 -2.31 0.71 -26.62
C TRP A 358 -1.22 0.29 -27.63
N LYS A 359 -1.52 0.31 -28.93
CA LYS A 359 -0.55 0.03 -30.02
C LYS A 359 0.29 1.25 -30.35
#